data_fa81a132ca3dd0dc1d010e60d6914a7e
#
_entry.id   fa81a132ca3dd0dc1d010e60d6914a7e
#
_cell.length_a   1.000
_cell.length_b   1.000
_cell.length_c   1.000
_cell.angle_alpha   90.00
_cell.angle_beta   90.00
_cell.angle_gamma   90.00
#
_symmetry.space_group_name_H-M   'P 1'
#
loop_
_entity.id
_entity.type
_entity.pdbx_description
1 polymer ?
#
loop_
_entity_poly.entity_id
_entity_poly.type
_entity_poly.pdbx_seq_one_letter_code
_entity_poly.pdbx_strand_id
1 'polypeptide(L)'
;SVEGMSHGCVLSKLKMGFHSHRIAWSFNADHQPIGGKFDSREDALVAGCLFASYITFDLSPELAETLVPDSQERRVDYVQKEIETSLVDTVRSKVNQLGLSLDEAEFNELLCYVWPAMKKMKVRDDKYRAAREAAFTNEEGRAYLRELSIDELPGLTSPETTGIMLSLCEAMGMSAD
;
A
#
# COMPACT_ATOMS: atom_id res chain seq x y z
N SER A 1 6.49 -1.94 20.19
CA SER A 1 5.85 -2.55 18.99
C SER A 1 4.58 -1.80 18.65
N VAL A 2 4.13 -1.86 17.42
CA VAL A 2 2.86 -1.27 16.96
C VAL A 2 1.69 -1.83 17.78
N GLU A 3 1.67 -3.12 18.06
CA GLU A 3 0.68 -3.75 18.92
C GLU A 3 0.62 -3.12 20.31
N GLY A 4 1.75 -2.90 20.97
CA GLY A 4 1.80 -2.28 22.29
C GLY A 4 1.28 -0.83 22.29
N MET A 5 1.62 -0.05 21.24
CA MET A 5 1.11 1.30 21.08
C MET A 5 -0.40 1.30 20.80
N SER A 6 -0.88 0.39 19.98
CA SER A 6 -2.28 0.19 19.65
C SER A 6 -3.12 -0.09 20.92
N HIS A 7 -2.71 -1.07 21.73
CA HIS A 7 -3.36 -1.38 23.01
C HIS A 7 -3.30 -0.20 23.99
N GLY A 8 -2.15 0.47 24.11
CA GLY A 8 -1.98 1.66 24.92
C GLY A 8 -2.92 2.80 24.51
N CYS A 9 -3.08 3.02 23.21
CA CYS A 9 -3.98 4.03 22.66
C CYS A 9 -5.44 3.71 23.02
N VAL A 10 -5.90 2.49 22.80
CA VAL A 10 -7.27 2.06 23.15
C VAL A 10 -7.53 2.24 24.65
N LEU A 11 -6.63 1.72 25.50
CA LEU A 11 -6.78 1.83 26.95
C LEU A 11 -6.79 3.29 27.45
N SER A 12 -5.96 4.14 26.86
CA SER A 12 -5.92 5.56 27.20
C SER A 12 -7.24 6.25 26.84
N LYS A 13 -7.80 5.98 25.66
CA LYS A 13 -9.08 6.55 25.24
C LYS A 13 -10.24 6.09 26.10
N LEU A 14 -10.25 4.84 26.54
CA LEU A 14 -11.24 4.33 27.50
C LEU A 14 -11.10 5.04 28.86
N LYS A 15 -9.89 5.16 29.41
CA LYS A 15 -9.62 5.87 30.66
C LYS A 15 -10.01 7.35 30.61
N MET A 16 -9.77 8.02 29.49
CA MET A 16 -10.10 9.43 29.30
C MET A 16 -11.59 9.67 29.03
N GLY A 17 -12.39 8.63 28.94
CA GLY A 17 -13.82 8.74 28.72
C GLY A 17 -14.24 9.11 27.31
N PHE A 18 -13.39 8.92 26.31
CA PHE A 18 -13.71 9.24 24.92
C PHE A 18 -14.94 8.49 24.43
N HIS A 19 -15.07 7.22 24.82
CA HIS A 19 -16.24 6.41 24.48
C HIS A 19 -17.52 6.98 25.11
N SER A 20 -17.52 7.28 26.42
CA SER A 20 -18.69 7.79 27.12
C SER A 20 -19.11 9.19 26.68
N HIS A 21 -18.16 10.00 26.23
CA HIS A 21 -18.40 11.34 25.68
C HIS A 21 -18.59 11.36 24.15
N ARG A 22 -18.57 10.20 23.49
CA ARG A 22 -18.71 10.05 22.02
C ARG A 22 -17.70 10.89 21.24
N ILE A 23 -16.47 11.01 21.74
CA ILE A 23 -15.40 11.72 21.08
C ILE A 23 -14.79 10.78 20.04
N ALA A 24 -14.82 11.19 18.77
CA ALA A 24 -14.16 10.46 17.67
C ALA A 24 -12.64 10.47 17.87
N TRP A 25 -11.99 9.36 17.55
CA TRP A 25 -10.54 9.22 17.58
C TRP A 25 -10.10 8.19 16.55
N SER A 26 -8.86 8.28 16.15
CA SER A 26 -8.21 7.31 15.25
C SER A 26 -6.82 6.96 15.77
N PHE A 27 -6.27 5.89 15.22
CA PHE A 27 -4.91 5.44 15.45
C PHE A 27 -4.27 5.14 14.10
N ASN A 28 -3.14 5.79 13.83
CA ASN A 28 -2.34 5.52 12.64
C ASN A 28 -1.29 4.44 12.96
N ALA A 29 -1.30 3.35 12.18
CA ALA A 29 -0.19 2.42 12.13
C ALA A 29 0.85 2.96 11.14
N ASP A 30 1.71 3.82 11.65
CA ASP A 30 2.79 4.46 10.94
C ASP A 30 3.78 3.45 10.34
N HIS A 31 4.29 3.69 9.16
CA HIS A 31 5.26 2.91 8.40
C HIS A 31 5.19 1.38 8.60
N GLN A 32 4.29 0.75 7.86
CA GLN A 32 4.18 -0.70 7.81
C GLN A 32 5.01 -1.23 6.63
N PRO A 33 6.29 -1.60 6.85
CA PRO A 33 7.21 -1.91 5.77
C PRO A 33 6.83 -3.19 5.03
N ILE A 34 7.00 -3.15 3.70
CA ILE A 34 6.71 -4.23 2.77
C ILE A 34 7.99 -4.60 2.03
N GLY A 35 8.27 -5.89 1.94
CA GLY A 35 9.41 -6.41 1.21
C GLY A 35 10.65 -6.68 2.04
N GLY A 36 11.65 -7.27 1.40
CA GLY A 36 12.94 -7.59 2.01
C GLY A 36 12.82 -8.38 3.31
N LYS A 37 13.57 -7.97 4.31
CA LYS A 37 13.58 -8.62 5.65
C LYS A 37 12.23 -8.58 6.40
N PHE A 38 11.29 -7.76 5.96
CA PHE A 38 10.00 -7.58 6.64
C PHE A 38 8.96 -8.62 6.23
N ASP A 39 9.14 -9.33 5.12
CA ASP A 39 8.21 -10.36 4.65
C ASP A 39 8.01 -11.49 5.68
N SER A 40 9.06 -11.87 6.39
CA SER A 40 9.00 -12.88 7.45
C SER A 40 8.20 -12.44 8.69
N ARG A 41 7.87 -11.15 8.83
CA ARG A 41 7.13 -10.56 9.94
C ARG A 41 5.73 -10.09 9.57
N GLU A 42 5.29 -10.35 8.35
CA GLU A 42 4.05 -9.83 7.80
C GLU A 42 2.84 -10.11 8.69
N ASP A 43 2.66 -11.35 9.14
CA ASP A 43 1.50 -11.72 9.96
C ASP A 43 1.52 -11.02 11.34
N ALA A 44 2.70 -10.80 11.91
CA ALA A 44 2.84 -10.04 13.16
C ALA A 44 2.55 -8.55 12.95
N LEU A 45 2.90 -7.97 11.81
CA LEU A 45 2.56 -6.59 11.46
C LEU A 45 1.05 -6.43 11.25
N VAL A 46 0.41 -7.38 10.58
CA VAL A 46 -1.04 -7.39 10.39
C VAL A 46 -1.77 -7.46 11.74
N ALA A 47 -1.38 -8.39 12.60
CA ALA A 47 -1.99 -8.53 13.93
C ALA A 47 -1.79 -7.29 14.80
N GLY A 48 -0.59 -6.68 14.75
CA GLY A 48 -0.26 -5.46 15.50
C GLY A 48 -1.07 -4.22 15.07
N CYS A 49 -1.52 -4.18 13.83
CA CYS A 49 -2.28 -3.04 13.27
C CYS A 49 -3.80 -3.24 13.31
N LEU A 50 -4.31 -4.31 13.93
CA LEU A 50 -5.73 -4.65 13.89
C LEU A 50 -6.66 -3.50 14.34
N PHE A 51 -6.24 -2.70 15.31
CA PHE A 51 -7.03 -1.57 15.82
C PHE A 51 -6.73 -0.24 15.11
N ALA A 52 -5.77 -0.21 14.18
CA ALA A 52 -5.47 1.00 13.44
C ALA A 52 -6.60 1.30 12.44
N SER A 53 -7.05 2.53 12.41
CA SER A 53 -8.03 3.02 11.42
C SER A 53 -7.37 3.71 10.22
N TYR A 54 -6.05 3.86 10.26
CA TYR A 54 -5.21 4.43 9.22
C TYR A 54 -3.90 3.63 9.13
N ILE A 55 -3.54 3.15 7.97
CA ILE A 55 -2.39 2.27 7.77
C ILE A 55 -1.49 2.86 6.69
N THR A 56 -0.25 3.16 7.05
CA THR A 56 0.78 3.63 6.12
C THR A 56 1.54 2.43 5.56
N PHE A 57 1.30 2.09 4.31
CA PHE A 57 2.04 1.05 3.58
C PHE A 57 3.35 1.64 3.08
N ASP A 58 4.47 1.24 3.68
CA ASP A 58 5.81 1.67 3.27
C ASP A 58 6.39 0.67 2.27
N LEU A 59 6.50 1.10 1.03
CA LEU A 59 6.99 0.28 -0.08
C LEU A 59 8.49 0.44 -0.34
N SER A 60 9.14 1.38 0.34
CA SER A 60 10.56 1.68 0.15
C SER A 60 11.47 0.45 0.22
N PRO A 61 11.29 -0.50 1.18
CA PRO A 61 12.15 -1.67 1.26
C PRO A 61 12.11 -2.58 0.02
N GLU A 62 10.94 -2.79 -0.56
CA GLU A 62 10.81 -3.59 -1.77
C GLU A 62 11.29 -2.85 -3.01
N LEU A 63 10.94 -1.57 -3.13
CA LEU A 63 11.37 -0.75 -4.26
C LEU A 63 12.89 -0.62 -4.34
N ALA A 64 13.57 -0.51 -3.19
CA ALA A 64 15.03 -0.43 -3.11
C ALA A 64 15.74 -1.70 -3.61
N GLU A 65 15.08 -2.86 -3.52
CA GLU A 65 15.60 -4.16 -3.96
C GLU A 65 15.13 -4.55 -5.37
N THR A 66 14.17 -3.79 -5.96
CA THR A 66 13.61 -4.12 -7.27
C THR A 66 14.62 -3.92 -8.40
N LEU A 67 14.83 -4.96 -9.18
CA LEU A 67 15.69 -4.93 -10.38
C LEU A 67 14.81 -4.81 -11.62
N VAL A 68 14.95 -3.68 -12.32
CA VAL A 68 14.28 -3.45 -13.61
C VAL A 68 15.05 -4.15 -14.72
N PRO A 69 14.39 -4.89 -15.63
CA PRO A 69 15.08 -5.51 -16.77
C PRO A 69 15.82 -4.49 -17.63
N ASP A 70 16.99 -4.87 -18.12
CA ASP A 70 17.97 -4.01 -18.78
C ASP A 70 17.59 -3.58 -20.22
N SER A 71 16.67 -4.30 -20.88
CA SER A 71 16.23 -3.97 -22.24
C SER A 71 14.71 -3.78 -22.32
N GLN A 72 14.30 -2.96 -23.31
CA GLN A 72 12.88 -2.71 -23.58
C GLN A 72 12.12 -4.01 -23.90
N GLU A 73 12.71 -4.90 -24.68
CA GLU A 73 12.11 -6.19 -25.02
C GLU A 73 11.80 -7.01 -23.75
N ARG A 74 12.76 -7.11 -22.84
CA ARG A 74 12.58 -7.82 -21.57
C ARG A 74 11.58 -7.15 -20.64
N ARG A 75 11.47 -5.81 -20.66
CA ARG A 75 10.45 -5.08 -19.90
C ARG A 75 9.05 -5.39 -20.43
N VAL A 76 8.87 -5.38 -21.74
CA VAL A 76 7.60 -5.77 -22.38
C VAL A 76 7.22 -7.20 -22.02
N ASP A 77 8.15 -8.14 -22.16
CA ASP A 77 7.94 -9.55 -21.80
C ASP A 77 7.55 -9.71 -20.33
N TYR A 78 8.24 -8.98 -19.43
CA TYR A 78 7.93 -8.98 -18.00
C TYR A 78 6.50 -8.48 -17.74
N VAL A 79 6.12 -7.33 -18.28
CA VAL A 79 4.79 -6.75 -18.11
C VAL A 79 3.71 -7.71 -18.60
N GLN A 80 3.88 -8.27 -19.82
CA GLN A 80 2.92 -9.21 -20.40
C GLN A 80 2.77 -10.50 -19.61
N LYS A 81 3.83 -10.95 -18.95
CA LYS A 81 3.84 -12.20 -18.19
C LYS A 81 3.31 -12.02 -16.75
N GLU A 82 3.68 -10.93 -16.09
CA GLU A 82 3.46 -10.73 -14.65
C GLU A 82 2.19 -9.92 -14.35
N ILE A 83 1.68 -9.12 -15.30
CA ILE A 83 0.57 -8.20 -15.08
C ILE A 83 -0.55 -8.49 -16.07
N GLU A 84 -1.77 -8.65 -15.55
CA GLU A 84 -2.96 -8.84 -16.37
C GLU A 84 -3.14 -7.68 -17.37
N THR A 85 -3.36 -7.98 -18.65
CA THR A 85 -3.50 -6.97 -19.71
C THR A 85 -4.58 -5.93 -19.38
N SER A 86 -5.71 -6.36 -18.86
CA SER A 86 -6.79 -5.47 -18.45
C SER A 86 -6.39 -4.48 -17.35
N LEU A 87 -5.50 -4.90 -16.44
CA LEU A 87 -4.95 -4.02 -15.41
C LEU A 87 -3.98 -3.01 -16.02
N VAL A 88 -3.11 -3.45 -16.93
CA VAL A 88 -2.18 -2.56 -17.66
C VAL A 88 -2.96 -1.48 -18.42
N ASP A 89 -4.00 -1.86 -19.16
CA ASP A 89 -4.84 -0.93 -19.93
C ASP A 89 -5.55 0.08 -19.01
N THR A 90 -6.06 -0.39 -17.87
CA THR A 90 -6.72 0.47 -16.87
C THR A 90 -5.73 1.48 -16.29
N VAL A 91 -4.53 1.04 -15.89
CA VAL A 91 -3.48 1.93 -15.36
C VAL A 91 -3.06 2.95 -16.40
N ARG A 92 -2.84 2.55 -17.65
CA ARG A 92 -2.51 3.46 -18.74
C ARG A 92 -3.58 4.54 -18.95
N SER A 93 -4.85 4.13 -18.93
CA SER A 93 -5.97 5.08 -19.04
C SER A 93 -5.98 6.10 -17.90
N LYS A 94 -5.75 5.66 -16.66
CA LYS A 94 -5.71 6.54 -15.48
C LYS A 94 -4.52 7.50 -15.51
N VAL A 95 -3.34 7.01 -15.85
CA VAL A 95 -2.13 7.84 -16.02
C VAL A 95 -2.36 8.95 -17.05
N ASN A 96 -3.00 8.63 -18.18
CA ASN A 96 -3.38 9.62 -19.18
C ASN A 96 -4.39 10.65 -18.65
N GLN A 97 -5.37 10.21 -17.82
CA GLN A 97 -6.35 11.11 -17.19
C GLN A 97 -5.69 12.07 -16.18
N LEU A 98 -4.59 11.65 -15.55
CA LEU A 98 -3.78 12.53 -14.69
C LEU A 98 -2.95 13.55 -15.48
N GLY A 99 -2.98 13.50 -16.81
CA GLY A 99 -2.22 14.38 -17.68
C GLY A 99 -0.73 14.05 -17.77
N LEU A 100 -0.34 12.85 -17.32
CA LEU A 100 1.04 12.38 -17.44
C LEU A 100 1.26 11.77 -18.83
N SER A 101 2.29 12.24 -19.51
CA SER A 101 2.66 11.77 -20.85
C SER A 101 3.89 10.87 -20.75
N LEU A 102 3.65 9.56 -20.75
CA LEU A 102 4.69 8.53 -20.78
C LEU A 102 4.73 7.87 -22.15
N ASP A 103 5.91 7.72 -22.71
CA ASP A 103 6.06 6.84 -23.85
C ASP A 103 5.98 5.35 -23.44
N GLU A 104 5.95 4.45 -24.41
CA GLU A 104 5.81 3.01 -24.15
C GLU A 104 6.99 2.43 -23.36
N ALA A 105 8.19 2.96 -23.60
CA ALA A 105 9.39 2.49 -22.91
C ALA A 105 9.42 2.91 -21.43
N GLU A 106 9.10 4.17 -21.19
CA GLU A 106 9.00 4.75 -19.85
C GLU A 106 7.90 4.08 -19.03
N PHE A 107 6.73 3.88 -19.63
CA PHE A 107 5.60 3.22 -18.96
C PHE A 107 5.93 1.79 -18.54
N ASN A 108 6.53 0.98 -19.44
CA ASN A 108 6.92 -0.39 -19.11
C ASN A 108 8.05 -0.43 -18.07
N GLU A 109 9.00 0.49 -18.13
CA GLU A 109 10.08 0.60 -17.15
C GLU A 109 9.53 0.86 -15.74
N LEU A 110 8.64 1.85 -15.63
CA LEU A 110 8.01 2.19 -14.35
C LEU A 110 7.11 1.07 -13.82
N LEU A 111 6.34 0.39 -14.68
CA LEU A 111 5.59 -0.79 -14.27
C LEU A 111 6.50 -1.91 -13.74
N CYS A 112 7.61 -2.21 -14.43
CA CYS A 112 8.57 -3.20 -13.94
C CYS A 112 9.15 -2.82 -12.58
N TYR A 113 9.38 -1.53 -12.36
CA TYR A 113 9.92 -1.01 -11.11
C TYR A 113 8.95 -1.13 -9.94
N VAL A 114 7.71 -0.69 -10.14
CA VAL A 114 6.75 -0.59 -9.01
C VAL A 114 5.95 -1.88 -8.77
N TRP A 115 5.79 -2.73 -9.79
CA TRP A 115 4.89 -3.89 -9.73
C TRP A 115 5.18 -4.87 -8.59
N PRO A 116 6.45 -5.26 -8.29
CA PRO A 116 6.73 -6.18 -7.19
C PRO A 116 6.22 -5.65 -5.85
N ALA A 117 6.43 -4.36 -5.57
CA ALA A 117 5.98 -3.72 -4.34
C ALA A 117 4.44 -3.62 -4.28
N MET A 118 3.80 -3.23 -5.38
CA MET A 118 2.34 -3.12 -5.47
C MET A 118 1.64 -4.47 -5.31
N LYS A 119 2.21 -5.52 -5.87
CA LYS A 119 1.74 -6.92 -5.72
C LYS A 119 1.80 -7.37 -4.26
N LYS A 120 2.89 -7.08 -3.56
CA LYS A 120 3.03 -7.38 -2.12
C LYS A 120 2.11 -6.52 -1.27
N MET A 121 1.95 -5.24 -1.60
CA MET A 121 0.98 -4.37 -0.93
C MET A 121 -0.44 -4.93 -1.02
N LYS A 122 -0.84 -5.42 -2.21
CA LYS A 122 -2.16 -6.04 -2.38
C LYS A 122 -2.36 -7.25 -1.47
N VAL A 123 -1.37 -8.13 -1.39
CA VAL A 123 -1.41 -9.29 -0.49
C VAL A 123 -1.54 -8.83 0.97
N ARG A 124 -0.78 -7.83 1.37
CA ARG A 124 -0.83 -7.26 2.72
C ARG A 124 -2.19 -6.64 3.03
N ASP A 125 -2.74 -5.85 2.10
CA ASP A 125 -4.07 -5.23 2.23
C ASP A 125 -5.17 -6.29 2.38
N ASP A 126 -5.14 -7.35 1.60
CA ASP A 126 -6.10 -8.45 1.71
C ASP A 126 -6.01 -9.16 3.07
N LYS A 127 -4.82 -9.32 3.62
CA LYS A 127 -4.63 -9.85 4.98
C LYS A 127 -5.22 -8.94 6.05
N TYR A 128 -5.01 -7.61 5.95
CA TYR A 128 -5.65 -6.65 6.86
C TYR A 128 -7.16 -6.72 6.78
N ARG A 129 -7.70 -6.73 5.57
CA ARG A 129 -9.14 -6.85 5.34
C ARG A 129 -9.72 -8.11 5.97
N ALA A 130 -9.13 -9.26 5.69
CA ALA A 130 -9.57 -10.55 6.25
C ALA A 130 -9.49 -10.57 7.79
N ALA A 131 -8.41 -10.05 8.38
CA ALA A 131 -8.26 -9.98 9.83
C ALA A 131 -9.33 -9.08 10.49
N ARG A 132 -9.65 -7.94 9.87
CA ARG A 132 -10.69 -7.03 10.36
C ARG A 132 -12.09 -7.60 10.19
N GLU A 133 -12.39 -8.25 9.08
CA GLU A 133 -13.67 -8.95 8.86
C GLU A 133 -13.90 -10.03 9.92
N ALA A 134 -12.85 -10.75 10.31
CA ALA A 134 -12.93 -11.77 11.35
C ALA A 134 -13.10 -11.20 12.77
N ALA A 135 -12.51 -10.02 13.03
CA ALA A 135 -12.46 -9.42 14.37
C ALA A 135 -13.64 -8.48 14.69
N PHE A 136 -14.20 -7.81 13.67
CA PHE A 136 -15.20 -6.76 13.86
C PHE A 136 -16.55 -7.11 13.24
N THR A 137 -17.63 -6.80 13.94
CA THR A 137 -19.00 -7.10 13.52
C THR A 137 -19.69 -5.92 12.81
N ASN A 138 -19.15 -4.70 12.93
CA ASN A 138 -19.67 -3.49 12.31
C ASN A 138 -18.76 -2.92 11.23
N GLU A 139 -19.30 -2.08 10.37
CA GLU A 139 -18.58 -1.48 9.22
C GLU A 139 -17.45 -0.56 9.69
N GLU A 140 -17.68 0.25 10.72
CA GLU A 140 -16.68 1.18 11.26
C GLU A 140 -15.42 0.44 11.76
N GLY A 141 -15.60 -0.73 12.39
CA GLY A 141 -14.49 -1.56 12.82
C GLY A 141 -13.74 -2.20 11.65
N ARG A 142 -14.43 -2.53 10.56
CA ARG A 142 -13.82 -3.13 9.36
C ARG A 142 -13.10 -2.10 8.49
N ALA A 143 -13.62 -0.86 8.45
CA ALA A 143 -13.05 0.20 7.61
C ALA A 143 -11.68 0.66 8.12
N TYR A 144 -10.80 1.03 7.20
CA TYR A 144 -9.53 1.70 7.46
C TYR A 144 -9.12 2.51 6.22
N LEU A 145 -8.38 3.58 6.48
CA LEU A 145 -7.77 4.42 5.46
C LEU A 145 -6.37 3.91 5.10
N ARG A 146 -5.92 4.19 3.90
CA ARG A 146 -4.63 3.76 3.36
C ARG A 146 -3.77 4.93 3.01
N GLU A 147 -2.55 4.90 3.44
CA GLU A 147 -1.48 5.79 2.99
C GLU A 147 -0.41 4.98 2.27
N LEU A 148 0.09 5.54 1.18
CA LEU A 148 1.20 5.00 0.43
C LEU A 148 2.46 5.81 0.77
N SER A 149 3.47 5.16 1.36
CA SER A 149 4.76 5.77 1.68
C SER A 149 5.87 5.19 0.82
N ILE A 150 6.73 6.09 0.31
CA ILE A 150 7.93 5.80 -0.49
C ILE A 150 9.05 6.80 -0.17
N ASP A 151 9.01 7.42 0.99
CA ASP A 151 9.87 8.54 1.39
C ASP A 151 11.27 8.13 1.87
N GLU A 152 11.49 6.84 2.15
CA GLU A 152 12.81 6.32 2.54
C GLU A 152 13.70 5.94 1.35
N LEU A 153 13.26 6.19 0.11
CA LEU A 153 14.06 5.94 -1.09
C LEU A 153 15.09 7.05 -1.31
N PRO A 154 16.30 6.73 -1.80
CA PRO A 154 17.26 7.75 -2.16
C PRO A 154 16.78 8.55 -3.39
N GLY A 155 16.77 9.86 -3.28
CA GLY A 155 16.40 10.78 -4.37
C GLY A 155 14.95 11.24 -4.32
N LEU A 156 14.54 11.96 -5.38
CA LEU A 156 13.19 12.48 -5.52
C LEU A 156 12.32 11.47 -6.27
N THR A 157 11.12 11.24 -5.75
CA THR A 157 10.11 10.47 -6.47
C THR A 157 9.49 11.32 -7.57
N SER A 158 9.44 10.80 -8.78
CA SER A 158 8.84 11.53 -9.91
C SER A 158 7.30 11.50 -9.86
N PRO A 159 6.64 12.52 -10.43
CA PRO A 159 5.19 12.51 -10.60
C PRO A 159 4.69 11.28 -11.37
N GLU A 160 5.45 10.80 -12.34
CA GLU A 160 5.15 9.64 -13.16
C GLU A 160 5.13 8.36 -12.33
N THR A 161 6.15 8.13 -11.51
CA THR A 161 6.20 6.99 -10.59
C THR A 161 5.01 7.02 -9.64
N THR A 162 4.75 8.16 -9.00
CA THR A 162 3.61 8.35 -8.10
C THR A 162 2.29 8.10 -8.83
N GLY A 163 2.12 8.65 -10.02
CA GLY A 163 0.91 8.50 -10.84
C GLY A 163 0.63 7.04 -11.20
N ILE A 164 1.65 6.26 -11.57
CA ILE A 164 1.49 4.82 -11.83
C ILE A 164 1.11 4.07 -10.56
N MET A 165 1.76 4.34 -9.43
CA MET A 165 1.47 3.66 -8.16
C MET A 165 0.04 3.95 -7.68
N LEU A 166 -0.41 5.20 -7.71
CA LEU A 166 -1.78 5.57 -7.35
C LEU A 166 -2.81 4.95 -8.32
N SER A 167 -2.50 4.93 -9.62
CA SER A 167 -3.35 4.28 -10.62
C SER A 167 -3.48 2.77 -10.39
N LEU A 168 -2.39 2.11 -9.98
CA LEU A 168 -2.40 0.70 -9.57
C LEU A 168 -3.21 0.50 -8.29
N CYS A 169 -3.02 1.33 -7.27
CA CYS A 169 -3.81 1.26 -6.04
C CYS A 169 -5.30 1.29 -6.34
N GLU A 170 -5.74 2.26 -7.13
CA GLU A 170 -7.15 2.40 -7.48
C GLU A 170 -7.67 1.21 -8.32
N ALA A 171 -6.90 0.80 -9.36
CA ALA A 171 -7.29 -0.31 -10.22
C ALA A 171 -7.35 -1.66 -9.50
N MET A 172 -6.55 -1.83 -8.44
CA MET A 172 -6.52 -3.04 -7.60
C MET A 172 -7.48 -2.97 -6.39
N GLY A 173 -8.27 -1.90 -6.26
CA GLY A 173 -9.22 -1.71 -5.16
C GLY A 173 -8.57 -1.38 -3.81
N MET A 174 -7.45 -0.71 -3.86
CA MET A 174 -6.67 -0.25 -2.70
C MET A 174 -6.50 1.27 -2.74
N SER A 175 -7.51 2.03 -3.15
CA SER A 175 -7.38 3.49 -3.22
C SER A 175 -6.72 4.04 -1.96
N ALA A 176 -5.72 4.91 -2.13
CA ALA A 176 -5.13 5.69 -1.05
C ALA A 176 -6.06 6.87 -0.71
N ASP A 177 -6.11 7.23 0.55
CA ASP A 177 -7.00 8.25 1.10
C ASP A 177 -6.25 9.55 1.40
#